data_2f9a2cbdd85c4f4793ca7bee556eec33
#
_entry.id   2f9a2cbdd85c4f4793ca7bee556eec33
#
_cell.length_a   1.000
_cell.length_b   1.000
_cell.length_c   1.000
_cell.angle_alpha   90.00
_cell.angle_beta   90.00
_cell.angle_gamma   90.00
#
_symmetry.space_group_name_H-M   'P 1'
#
loop_
_entity.id
_entity.type
_entity.pdbx_description
1 polymer ?
#
loop_
_entity_poly.entity_id
_entity_poly.type
_entity_poly.pdbx_seq_one_letter_code
_entity_poly.pdbx_strand_id
1 'polypeptide(L)'
;MVEEKQMKTVKVVAAIICDDMKEKNKIFATARGYGDLKGGWEFPGGKVESGETPQQALIREIIEELDTEIKVGELIDTLEYDYPTFHLSMDCFWAEVKAGHLELKEAEAAKWLTKNQLDSVTWLPADILLIDQIRKCMK
;
A
#
# COMPACT_ATOMS: atom_id res chain seq x y z
N MET A 1 -25.34 -8.60 -31.08
CA MET A 1 -24.73 -7.49 -30.34
C MET A 1 -24.02 -8.06 -29.13
N VAL A 2 -22.74 -7.82 -29.03
CA VAL A 2 -21.95 -8.33 -27.93
C VAL A 2 -21.94 -7.25 -26.84
N GLU A 3 -22.44 -7.57 -25.67
CA GLU A 3 -22.31 -6.67 -24.52
C GLU A 3 -20.90 -6.74 -23.98
N GLU A 4 -20.24 -5.59 -23.89
CA GLU A 4 -18.97 -5.52 -23.22
C GLU A 4 -19.20 -5.62 -21.70
N LYS A 5 -18.60 -6.62 -21.09
CA LYS A 5 -18.55 -6.68 -19.63
C LYS A 5 -17.60 -5.61 -19.14
N GLN A 6 -18.15 -4.63 -18.45
CA GLN A 6 -17.31 -3.67 -17.74
C GLN A 6 -16.67 -4.35 -16.53
N MET A 7 -15.37 -4.17 -16.40
CA MET A 7 -14.67 -4.64 -15.22
C MET A 7 -15.10 -3.84 -14.00
N LYS A 8 -15.29 -4.55 -12.89
CA LYS A 8 -15.58 -3.91 -11.61
C LYS A 8 -14.34 -3.12 -11.17
N THR A 9 -14.55 -1.89 -10.72
CA THR A 9 -13.51 -1.08 -10.12
C THR A 9 -13.46 -1.35 -8.63
N VAL A 10 -12.28 -1.74 -8.13
CA VAL A 10 -12.03 -1.93 -6.72
C VAL A 10 -11.18 -0.76 -6.22
N LYS A 11 -11.73 0.03 -5.29
CA LYS A 11 -11.05 1.16 -4.69
C LYS A 11 -10.33 0.74 -3.43
N VAL A 12 -9.01 0.95 -3.40
CA VAL A 12 -8.17 0.62 -2.27
C VAL A 12 -7.28 1.80 -1.88
N VAL A 13 -6.74 1.72 -0.69
CA VAL A 13 -5.78 2.69 -0.17
C VAL A 13 -4.54 1.95 0.30
N ALA A 14 -3.40 2.60 0.20
CA ALA A 14 -2.12 2.05 0.63
C ALA A 14 -1.33 3.08 1.41
N ALA A 15 -0.67 2.62 2.48
CA ALA A 15 0.19 3.45 3.32
C ALA A 15 1.65 3.17 2.99
N ILE A 16 2.35 4.19 2.54
CA ILE A 16 3.80 4.15 2.42
C ILE A 16 4.34 4.70 3.74
N ILE A 17 4.44 3.78 4.71
CA ILE A 17 4.86 4.11 6.07
C ILE A 17 6.36 4.32 6.07
N CYS A 18 6.80 5.53 6.39
CA CYS A 18 8.22 5.86 6.49
C CYS A 18 8.63 6.04 7.94
N ASP A 19 9.93 5.98 8.20
CA ASP A 19 10.50 6.21 9.53
C ASP A 19 10.19 7.62 10.02
N ASP A 20 10.28 8.60 9.10
CA ASP A 20 9.99 10.00 9.35
C ASP A 20 9.53 10.62 8.03
N MET A 21 8.39 11.31 8.01
CA MET A 21 7.84 11.88 6.78
C MET A 21 8.67 13.03 6.20
N LYS A 22 9.53 13.63 7.00
CA LYS A 22 10.49 14.64 6.54
C LYS A 22 11.70 14.01 5.88
N GLU A 23 12.32 13.03 6.55
CA GLU A 23 13.58 12.42 6.12
C GLU A 23 13.39 11.32 5.10
N LYS A 24 12.39 10.48 5.28
CA LYS A 24 12.11 9.35 4.39
C LYS A 24 13.35 8.50 4.10
N ASN A 25 14.01 8.05 5.16
CA ASN A 25 15.22 7.22 5.02
C ASN A 25 14.89 5.76 4.68
N LYS A 26 13.73 5.29 5.14
CA LYS A 26 13.27 3.92 4.89
C LYS A 26 11.75 3.86 4.89
N ILE A 27 11.23 2.88 4.17
CA ILE A 27 9.79 2.60 4.08
C ILE A 27 9.49 1.17 4.48
N PHE A 28 8.27 0.96 4.97
CA PHE A 28 7.80 -0.34 5.44
C PHE A 28 7.01 -1.05 4.34
N ALA A 29 7.35 -2.31 4.07
CA ALA A 29 6.65 -3.14 3.10
C ALA A 29 6.38 -4.52 3.68
N THR A 30 5.33 -5.17 3.17
CA THR A 30 4.93 -6.50 3.62
C THR A 30 4.83 -7.47 2.44
N ALA A 31 5.09 -8.75 2.70
CA ALA A 31 4.88 -9.81 1.73
C ALA A 31 3.51 -10.44 1.96
N ARG A 32 2.74 -10.58 0.88
CA ARG A 32 1.40 -11.18 0.96
C ARG A 32 1.51 -12.65 1.31
N GLY A 33 0.76 -13.09 2.33
CA GLY A 33 0.78 -14.47 2.82
C GLY A 33 -0.33 -15.37 2.26
N TYR A 34 -1.15 -14.87 1.33
CA TYR A 34 -2.32 -15.60 0.85
C TYR A 34 -2.67 -15.27 -0.60
N GLY A 35 -3.52 -16.10 -1.20
CA GLY A 35 -4.09 -15.87 -2.52
C GLY A 35 -3.12 -16.14 -3.67
N ASP A 36 -3.55 -15.77 -4.87
CA ASP A 36 -2.80 -16.01 -6.11
C ASP A 36 -1.50 -15.20 -6.19
N LEU A 37 -1.42 -14.09 -5.46
CA LEU A 37 -0.26 -13.21 -5.46
C LEU A 37 0.62 -13.41 -4.22
N LYS A 38 0.49 -14.56 -3.57
CA LYS A 38 1.29 -14.93 -2.39
C LYS A 38 2.79 -14.78 -2.66
N GLY A 39 3.49 -14.18 -1.71
CA GLY A 39 4.94 -13.94 -1.80
C GLY A 39 5.30 -12.62 -2.49
N GLY A 40 4.35 -11.94 -3.13
CA GLY A 40 4.57 -10.62 -3.69
C GLY A 40 4.62 -9.57 -2.59
N TRP A 41 5.46 -8.56 -2.79
CA TRP A 41 5.62 -7.46 -1.83
C TRP A 41 4.69 -6.30 -2.17
N GLU A 42 4.16 -5.67 -1.15
CA GLU A 42 3.16 -4.61 -1.28
C GLU A 42 3.25 -3.63 -0.11
N PHE A 43 2.53 -2.52 -0.24
CA PHE A 43 2.34 -1.59 0.86
C PHE A 43 1.06 -1.96 1.60
N PRO A 44 1.04 -1.87 2.94
CA PRO A 44 -0.15 -2.20 3.72
C PRO A 44 -1.30 -1.24 3.43
N GLY A 45 -2.52 -1.76 3.48
CA GLY A 45 -3.73 -1.01 3.21
C GLY A 45 -4.89 -1.95 2.95
N GLY A 46 -5.90 -1.48 2.28
CA GLY A 46 -7.08 -2.28 1.98
C GLY A 46 -8.17 -1.49 1.28
N LYS A 47 -9.38 -2.06 1.26
CA LYS A 47 -10.52 -1.51 0.55
C LYS A 47 -11.13 -0.32 1.30
N VAL A 48 -11.55 0.69 0.54
CA VAL A 48 -12.36 1.80 1.06
C VAL A 48 -13.80 1.29 1.19
N GLU A 49 -14.36 1.44 2.39
CA GLU A 49 -15.76 1.08 2.65
C GLU A 49 -16.68 2.27 2.39
N SER A 50 -17.97 1.96 2.19
CA SER A 50 -18.99 2.98 1.97
C SER A 50 -19.01 4.01 3.09
N GLY A 51 -19.01 5.28 2.74
CA GLY A 51 -19.04 6.38 3.71
C GLY A 51 -17.71 6.79 4.29
N GLU A 52 -16.62 6.08 3.94
CA GLU A 52 -15.28 6.44 4.39
C GLU A 52 -14.59 7.36 3.39
N THR A 53 -13.79 8.29 3.90
CA THR A 53 -12.77 8.95 3.07
C THR A 53 -11.60 7.99 2.89
N PRO A 54 -10.75 8.17 1.85
CA PRO A 54 -9.55 7.35 1.70
C PRO A 54 -8.66 7.35 2.95
N GLN A 55 -8.49 8.50 3.60
CA GLN A 55 -7.67 8.61 4.80
C GLN A 55 -8.26 7.82 5.98
N GLN A 56 -9.58 7.90 6.15
CA GLN A 56 -10.27 7.13 7.20
C GLN A 56 -10.13 5.63 6.97
N ALA A 57 -10.31 5.19 5.73
CA ALA A 57 -10.13 3.80 5.35
C ALA A 57 -8.71 3.32 5.66
N LEU A 58 -7.71 4.15 5.35
CA LEU A 58 -6.32 3.79 5.57
C LEU A 58 -6.00 3.64 7.06
N ILE A 59 -6.45 4.58 7.89
CA ILE A 59 -6.24 4.51 9.34
C ILE A 59 -6.88 3.23 9.90
N ARG A 60 -8.11 2.92 9.48
CA ARG A 60 -8.82 1.71 9.91
C ARG A 60 -8.08 0.44 9.49
N GLU A 61 -7.70 0.36 8.22
CA GLU A 61 -7.00 -0.81 7.67
C GLU A 61 -5.68 -1.10 8.37
N ILE A 62 -4.92 -0.07 8.70
CA ILE A 62 -3.63 -0.26 9.37
C ILE A 62 -3.82 -0.71 10.82
N ILE A 63 -4.87 -0.26 11.49
CA ILE A 63 -5.23 -0.78 12.82
C ILE A 63 -5.60 -2.26 12.72
N GLU A 64 -6.44 -2.63 11.76
CA GLU A 64 -6.88 -4.02 11.56
C GLU A 64 -5.73 -4.94 11.16
N GLU A 65 -4.88 -4.50 10.26
CA GLU A 65 -3.82 -5.32 9.66
C GLU A 65 -2.55 -5.38 10.51
N LEU A 66 -2.16 -4.28 11.13
CA LEU A 66 -0.87 -4.13 11.81
C LEU A 66 -0.97 -3.72 13.29
N ASP A 67 -2.17 -3.57 13.82
CA ASP A 67 -2.42 -3.10 15.19
C ASP A 67 -1.66 -1.81 15.52
N THR A 68 -1.63 -0.90 14.56
CA THR A 68 -0.83 0.32 14.61
C THR A 68 -1.66 1.52 14.21
N GLU A 69 -1.53 2.60 14.95
CA GLU A 69 -2.13 3.89 14.63
C GLU A 69 -1.12 4.72 13.83
N ILE A 70 -1.53 5.19 12.65
CA ILE A 70 -0.68 5.98 11.77
C ILE A 70 -1.19 7.42 11.64
N LYS A 71 -0.26 8.31 11.32
CA LYS A 71 -0.56 9.65 10.85
C LYS A 71 -0.45 9.62 9.32
N VAL A 72 -1.55 9.96 8.65
CA VAL A 72 -1.59 9.99 7.17
C VAL A 72 -1.08 11.33 6.68
N GLY A 73 -0.13 11.30 5.76
CA GLY A 73 0.45 12.47 5.12
C GLY A 73 -0.14 12.74 3.75
N GLU A 74 0.69 13.29 2.87
CA GLU A 74 0.28 13.67 1.53
C GLU A 74 0.00 12.46 0.62
N LEU A 75 -0.96 12.64 -0.29
CA LEU A 75 -1.18 11.70 -1.39
C LEU A 75 0.04 11.72 -2.30
N ILE A 76 0.61 10.55 -2.58
CA ILE A 76 1.71 10.41 -3.53
C ILE A 76 1.16 10.35 -4.94
N ASP A 77 0.22 9.44 -5.17
CA ASP A 77 -0.41 9.22 -6.46
C ASP A 77 -1.63 8.33 -6.30
N THR A 78 -2.49 8.34 -7.30
CA THR A 78 -3.57 7.36 -7.46
C THR A 78 -3.18 6.45 -8.61
N LEU A 79 -2.95 5.18 -8.31
CA LEU A 79 -2.56 4.19 -9.31
C LEU A 79 -3.78 3.51 -9.90
N GLU A 80 -3.76 3.32 -11.20
CA GLU A 80 -4.78 2.58 -11.93
C GLU A 80 -4.13 1.36 -12.58
N TYR A 81 -4.67 0.18 -12.32
CA TYR A 81 -4.13 -1.05 -12.87
C TYR A 81 -5.23 -2.05 -13.18
N ASP A 82 -5.18 -2.62 -14.38
CA ASP A 82 -6.12 -3.65 -14.82
C ASP A 82 -5.58 -5.04 -14.53
N TYR A 83 -6.15 -5.72 -13.53
CA TYR A 83 -5.97 -7.14 -13.33
C TYR A 83 -6.95 -7.89 -14.25
N PRO A 84 -6.75 -9.18 -14.51
CA PRO A 84 -7.61 -9.92 -15.45
C PRO A 84 -9.11 -9.83 -15.16
N THR A 85 -9.51 -9.74 -13.90
CA THR A 85 -10.92 -9.79 -13.48
C THR A 85 -11.46 -8.48 -12.92
N PHE A 86 -10.61 -7.49 -12.67
CA PHE A 86 -11.04 -6.23 -12.10
C PHE A 86 -10.05 -5.09 -12.37
N HIS A 87 -10.57 -3.87 -12.26
CA HIS A 87 -9.76 -2.66 -12.33
C HIS A 87 -9.44 -2.19 -10.91
N LEU A 88 -8.16 -2.02 -10.61
CA LEU A 88 -7.70 -1.50 -9.32
C LEU A 88 -7.48 0.00 -9.40
N SER A 89 -8.08 0.75 -8.46
CA SER A 89 -7.79 2.17 -8.26
C SER A 89 -7.26 2.33 -6.84
N MET A 90 -5.99 2.71 -6.71
CA MET A 90 -5.30 2.72 -5.42
C MET A 90 -4.74 4.09 -5.08
N ASP A 91 -5.27 4.70 -4.01
CA ASP A 91 -4.76 5.95 -3.47
C ASP A 91 -3.61 5.64 -2.51
N CYS A 92 -2.43 6.16 -2.81
CA CYS A 92 -1.20 5.90 -2.05
C CYS A 92 -0.77 7.14 -1.29
N PHE A 93 -0.66 7.03 0.03
CA PHE A 93 -0.32 8.13 0.92
C PHE A 93 0.96 7.88 1.68
N TRP A 94 1.75 8.93 1.89
CA TRP A 94 2.79 8.90 2.90
C TRP A 94 2.16 8.76 4.27
N ALA A 95 2.81 8.02 5.17
CA ALA A 95 2.37 7.88 6.54
C ALA A 95 3.55 7.64 7.47
N GLU A 96 3.35 7.87 8.77
CA GLU A 96 4.30 7.48 9.80
C GLU A 96 3.54 6.94 11.01
N VAL A 97 4.21 6.15 11.82
CA VAL A 97 3.60 5.57 13.03
C VAL A 97 3.36 6.68 14.05
N LYS A 98 2.11 6.76 14.52
CA LYS A 98 1.71 7.71 15.56
C LYS A 98 1.72 7.03 16.94
N ALA A 99 1.21 5.80 17.02
CA ALA A 99 1.15 5.04 18.26
C ALA A 99 1.14 3.54 17.96
N GLY A 100 1.65 2.76 18.89
CA GLY A 100 1.76 1.31 18.72
C GLY A 100 3.06 0.92 18.02
N HIS A 101 3.11 -0.32 17.62
CA HIS A 101 4.23 -0.88 16.87
C HIS A 101 3.67 -1.80 15.78
N LEU A 102 4.39 -1.92 14.69
CA LEU A 102 3.93 -2.67 13.52
C LEU A 102 3.94 -4.17 13.81
N GLU A 103 2.75 -4.75 13.96
CA GLU A 103 2.56 -6.18 14.18
C GLU A 103 2.00 -6.84 12.92
N LEU A 104 2.56 -7.99 12.55
CA LEU A 104 2.08 -8.75 11.41
C LEU A 104 0.97 -9.68 11.84
N LYS A 105 -0.24 -9.53 11.27
CA LYS A 105 -1.37 -10.41 11.51
C LYS A 105 -1.63 -11.36 10.34
N GLU A 106 -1.54 -10.86 9.12
CA GLU A 106 -1.85 -11.62 7.90
C GLU A 106 -0.70 -11.69 6.91
N ALA A 107 0.30 -10.81 7.05
CA ALA A 107 1.44 -10.81 6.16
C ALA A 107 2.41 -11.94 6.52
N GLU A 108 3.05 -12.51 5.50
CA GLU A 108 4.05 -13.56 5.66
C GLU A 108 5.37 -13.01 6.21
N ALA A 109 5.75 -11.81 5.79
CA ALA A 109 6.98 -11.14 6.20
C ALA A 109 6.85 -9.63 6.08
N ALA A 110 7.75 -8.91 6.71
CA ALA A 110 7.83 -7.46 6.58
C ALA A 110 9.28 -7.01 6.61
N LYS A 111 9.53 -5.88 5.96
CA LYS A 111 10.86 -5.26 5.95
C LYS A 111 10.75 -3.74 5.94
N TRP A 112 11.70 -3.11 6.61
CA TRP A 112 12.03 -1.72 6.37
C TRP A 112 13.06 -1.67 5.24
N LEU A 113 12.77 -0.92 4.19
CA LEU A 113 13.62 -0.81 3.01
C LEU A 113 14.19 0.59 2.88
N THR A 114 15.50 0.68 2.76
CA THR A 114 16.17 1.93 2.38
C THR A 114 16.02 2.15 0.88
N LYS A 115 16.36 3.34 0.42
CA LYS A 115 16.29 3.68 -1.01
C LYS A 115 17.02 2.65 -1.89
N ASN A 116 18.21 2.21 -1.45
CA ASN A 116 19.01 1.25 -2.21
C ASN A 116 18.46 -0.18 -2.15
N GLN A 117 17.51 -0.45 -1.27
CA GLN A 117 16.92 -1.78 -1.09
C GLN A 117 15.58 -1.93 -1.79
N LEU A 118 15.04 -0.88 -2.41
CA LEU A 118 13.72 -0.93 -3.05
C LEU A 118 13.62 -2.02 -4.12
N ASP A 119 14.70 -2.33 -4.80
CA ASP A 119 14.72 -3.36 -5.82
C ASP A 119 15.07 -4.75 -5.29
N SER A 120 15.26 -4.89 -3.97
CA SER A 120 15.62 -6.16 -3.34
C SER A 120 14.44 -7.12 -3.16
N VAL A 121 13.23 -6.65 -3.39
CA VAL A 121 11.99 -7.44 -3.26
C VAL A 121 11.22 -7.42 -4.58
N THR A 122 10.39 -8.45 -4.79
CA THR A 122 9.52 -8.54 -5.97
C THR A 122 8.18 -7.88 -5.64
N TRP A 123 7.98 -6.67 -6.11
CA TRP A 123 6.74 -5.94 -5.90
C TRP A 123 5.58 -6.53 -6.69
N LEU A 124 4.37 -6.46 -6.13
CA LEU A 124 3.16 -6.76 -6.87
C LEU A 124 2.99 -5.76 -8.03
N PRO A 125 2.31 -6.17 -9.12
CA PRO A 125 2.23 -5.35 -10.34
C PRO A 125 1.75 -3.91 -10.15
N ALA A 126 0.74 -3.70 -9.31
CA ALA A 126 0.25 -2.34 -9.05
C ALA A 126 1.27 -1.53 -8.24
N ASP A 127 1.89 -2.13 -7.24
CA ASP A 127 2.82 -1.44 -6.35
C ASP A 127 4.10 -1.01 -7.07
N ILE A 128 4.55 -1.79 -8.06
CA ILE A 128 5.77 -1.46 -8.81
C ILE A 128 5.64 -0.11 -9.55
N LEU A 129 4.42 0.28 -9.89
CA LEU A 129 4.17 1.56 -10.57
C LEU A 129 4.51 2.77 -9.70
N LEU A 130 4.55 2.59 -8.39
CA LEU A 130 4.80 3.67 -7.44
C LEU A 130 6.29 3.80 -7.05
N ILE A 131 7.07 2.76 -7.28
CA ILE A 131 8.43 2.65 -6.72
C ILE A 131 9.34 3.81 -7.16
N ASP A 132 9.29 4.22 -8.42
CA ASP A 132 10.13 5.32 -8.91
C ASP A 132 9.79 6.65 -8.26
N GLN A 133 8.51 6.92 -8.01
CA GLN A 133 8.07 8.13 -7.31
C GLN A 133 8.54 8.13 -5.86
N ILE A 134 8.44 6.98 -5.19
CA ILE A 134 8.92 6.81 -3.82
C ILE A 134 10.42 7.04 -3.76
N ARG A 135 11.16 6.42 -4.69
CA ARG A 135 12.62 6.54 -4.78
C ARG A 135 13.08 7.99 -4.88
N LYS A 136 12.39 8.81 -5.66
CA LYS A 136 12.71 10.24 -5.83
C LYS A 136 12.53 11.04 -4.55
N CYS A 137 11.64 10.62 -3.66
CA CYS A 137 11.36 11.31 -2.41
C CYS A 137 12.23 10.85 -1.24
N MET A 138 12.85 9.69 -1.35
CA MET A 138 13.69 9.10 -0.29
C MET A 138 15.11 9.67 -0.32
N LYS A 139 15.70 9.72 0.86
CA LYS A 139 17.12 10.09 1.02
C LYS A 139 18.06 8.92 0.84
#